data_bd17e4ae0a414cd6b9f2ec4497f2dd6c
#
_entry.id   bd17e4ae0a414cd6b9f2ec4497f2dd6c
#
_cell.length_a   1.000
_cell.length_b   1.000
_cell.length_c   1.000
_cell.angle_alpha   90.00
_cell.angle_beta   90.00
_cell.angle_gamma   90.00
#
_symmetry.space_group_name_H-M   'P 1'
#
loop_
_entity.id
_entity.type
_entity.pdbx_description
1 polymer ?
#
loop_
_entity_poly.entity_id
_entity_poly.type
_entity_poly.pdbx_seq_one_letter_code
_entity_poly.pdbx_strand_id
1 'polypeptide(L)'
;MHFSDRTRRALATLALLTTGLAVAAPAQAVAGARSGGEGEPGSLTGYAFDTCTAPAPEVMDAWRLESPYAGIGIYLGGSNMLCEQPELDADWVRTQQRHGWHLLPLWVGPQASCSGHDDVMSNDLATAQRQGRAEAASAANTARGLGVGRGSTLFYDLEDYDLGPDDCRQAALSFVSGWTRALHSSGYRSGVYSNISAAITSLDYADRVSPGSYAMPDDIWFAWDNGRSDVRTDDRVQSDRWDDHDRAHQYSLDISQTFGGHALTIDANWVDLGRGSVTPRSRPLCRGVDVDLPRYPTLRAGRTGDAVRAAQCLLRHGSATRAPITGRYEARTVAAVRKAQHKLDLPETGRLTRPTWTALLAEGSHPLLKVGDTGAPVLRLQRALTAALGRHTRIDGVVTKQTAKAVRAYQRTQGLAPTGVVTDDVWAALRHR
;
A
#
# COMPACT_ATOMS: atom_id res chain seq x y z
N MET A 1 34.40 74.33 -33.93
CA MET A 1 34.37 74.26 -35.40
C MET A 1 33.22 73.36 -35.78
N HIS A 2 32.20 73.99 -36.20
CA HIS A 2 31.45 73.94 -37.44
C HIS A 2 30.63 72.63 -37.68
N PHE A 3 29.34 72.78 -37.60
CA PHE A 3 28.23 72.82 -38.60
C PHE A 3 27.86 71.44 -39.11
N SER A 4 26.64 71.01 -39.37
CA SER A 4 25.31 71.62 -39.49
C SER A 4 24.30 70.50 -39.68
N ASP A 5 23.21 70.55 -39.03
CA ASP A 5 21.83 70.74 -39.55
C ASP A 5 21.44 69.94 -40.80
N ARG A 6 20.39 69.10 -40.67
CA ARG A 6 19.19 69.15 -41.57
C ARG A 6 18.10 68.17 -41.12
N THR A 7 17.05 68.77 -40.71
CA THR A 7 15.66 68.35 -40.68
C THR A 7 15.21 67.38 -41.78
N ARG A 8 14.40 66.37 -41.44
CA ARG A 8 13.23 65.97 -42.23
C ARG A 8 12.17 65.31 -41.32
N ARG A 9 10.96 65.84 -41.53
CA ARG A 9 9.66 65.43 -40.94
C ARG A 9 9.27 64.05 -41.44
N ALA A 10 8.63 63.20 -40.58
CA ALA A 10 7.53 62.35 -41.04
C ALA A 10 6.75 61.74 -39.86
N LEU A 11 5.50 62.09 -39.83
CA LEU A 11 4.29 61.32 -39.47
C LEU A 11 4.28 60.50 -38.19
N ALA A 12 3.54 60.96 -37.22
CA ALA A 12 3.02 60.28 -36.08
C ALA A 12 1.99 59.24 -36.52
N THR A 13 2.29 57.96 -36.21
CA THR A 13 1.27 56.91 -36.17
C THR A 13 1.05 56.56 -34.70
N LEU A 14 -0.13 56.93 -34.22
CA LEU A 14 -0.60 56.66 -32.86
C LEU A 14 -0.93 55.17 -32.74
N ALA A 15 -0.05 54.35 -32.16
CA ALA A 15 -0.36 52.98 -31.80
C ALA A 15 -0.91 52.97 -30.37
N LEU A 16 -2.21 52.68 -30.23
CA LEU A 16 -2.86 52.38 -28.95
C LEU A 16 -2.27 51.08 -28.38
N LEU A 17 -1.42 51.21 -27.39
CA LEU A 17 -1.01 50.10 -26.53
C LEU A 17 -2.14 49.84 -25.52
N THR A 18 -2.98 48.84 -25.78
CA THR A 18 -3.84 48.27 -24.79
C THR A 18 -2.97 47.40 -23.86
N THR A 19 -2.65 47.93 -22.69
CA THR A 19 -2.06 47.13 -21.59
C THR A 19 -3.12 46.19 -21.06
N GLY A 20 -3.13 44.97 -21.58
CA GLY A 20 -3.85 43.86 -20.96
C GLY A 20 -3.19 43.52 -19.64
N LEU A 21 -3.80 43.88 -18.51
CA LEU A 21 -3.48 43.28 -17.20
C LEU A 21 -3.83 41.79 -17.28
N ALA A 22 -2.83 40.96 -17.49
CA ALA A 22 -2.94 39.52 -17.20
C ALA A 22 -3.08 39.38 -15.69
N VAL A 23 -4.30 39.20 -15.21
CA VAL A 23 -4.56 38.71 -13.85
C VAL A 23 -4.08 37.27 -13.83
N ALA A 24 -2.90 37.05 -13.26
CA ALA A 24 -2.45 35.72 -12.95
C ALA A 24 -3.43 35.12 -11.93
N ALA A 25 -4.26 34.18 -12.36
CA ALA A 25 -5.03 33.34 -11.46
C ALA A 25 -4.05 32.62 -10.53
N PRO A 26 -4.31 32.57 -9.21
CA PRO A 26 -3.49 31.74 -8.32
C PRO A 26 -3.56 30.32 -8.86
N ALA A 27 -2.41 29.72 -9.11
CA ALA A 27 -2.30 28.30 -9.34
C ALA A 27 -2.84 27.63 -8.07
N GLN A 28 -4.10 27.18 -8.14
CA GLN A 28 -4.62 26.25 -7.16
C GLN A 28 -3.71 25.03 -7.28
N ALA A 29 -2.89 24.80 -6.25
CA ALA A 29 -2.30 23.50 -6.02
C ALA A 29 -3.50 22.55 -6.00
N VAL A 30 -3.66 21.80 -7.08
CA VAL A 30 -4.50 20.61 -7.09
C VAL A 30 -3.81 19.68 -6.08
N ALA A 31 -4.27 19.76 -4.84
CA ALA A 31 -4.05 18.65 -3.90
C ALA A 31 -4.53 17.44 -4.69
N GLY A 32 -3.59 16.60 -5.11
CA GLY A 32 -3.90 15.39 -5.83
C GLY A 32 -4.88 14.63 -4.95
N ALA A 33 -6.16 14.63 -5.35
CA ALA A 33 -7.13 13.75 -4.77
C ALA A 33 -6.51 12.35 -4.88
N ARG A 34 -6.04 11.81 -3.74
CA ARG A 34 -5.73 10.40 -3.64
C ARG A 34 -7.00 9.71 -4.10
N SER A 35 -6.95 9.06 -5.24
CA SER A 35 -8.06 8.26 -5.75
C SER A 35 -8.24 7.11 -4.78
N GLY A 36 -9.01 7.35 -3.71
CA GLY A 36 -9.46 6.31 -2.81
C GLY A 36 -10.38 5.38 -3.59
N GLY A 37 -9.85 4.24 -4.05
CA GLY A 37 -10.71 3.32 -4.77
C GLY A 37 -10.08 2.02 -5.20
N GLU A 38 -8.79 1.97 -5.40
CA GLU A 38 -8.11 0.70 -5.70
C GLU A 38 -7.03 0.51 -4.65
N GLY A 39 -7.14 -0.54 -3.82
CA GLY A 39 -6.06 -0.93 -2.92
C GLY A 39 -4.77 -1.02 -3.74
N GLU A 40 -3.84 -0.10 -3.49
CA GLU A 40 -2.58 -0.11 -4.22
C GLU A 40 -1.84 -1.40 -3.88
N PRO A 41 -1.28 -2.10 -4.88
CA PRO A 41 -0.41 -3.24 -4.63
C PRO A 41 0.69 -2.84 -3.63
N GLY A 42 0.89 -3.65 -2.59
CA GLY A 42 1.85 -3.36 -1.53
C GLY A 42 1.33 -2.53 -0.36
N SER A 43 0.13 -1.96 -0.39
CA SER A 43 -0.48 -1.34 0.78
C SER A 43 -0.94 -2.38 1.79
N LEU A 44 -0.77 -2.10 3.09
CA LEU A 44 -1.16 -2.99 4.18
C LEU A 44 -1.97 -2.23 5.21
N THR A 45 -3.16 -2.74 5.52
CA THR A 45 -3.90 -2.40 6.73
C THR A 45 -4.26 -3.69 7.45
N GLY A 46 -3.50 -4.08 8.48
CA GLY A 46 -3.67 -5.36 9.16
C GLY A 46 -2.56 -5.72 10.12
N TYR A 47 -2.50 -7.01 10.46
CA TYR A 47 -1.47 -7.54 11.35
C TYR A 47 -0.15 -7.76 10.61
N ALA A 48 0.93 -7.29 11.19
CA ALA A 48 2.30 -7.62 10.83
C ALA A 48 3.07 -8.06 12.07
N PHE A 49 4.22 -8.63 11.88
CA PHE A 49 5.18 -8.89 12.93
C PHE A 49 6.58 -8.50 12.47
N ASP A 50 7.47 -8.28 13.39
CA ASP A 50 8.90 -8.23 13.10
C ASP A 50 9.65 -9.21 13.99
N THR A 51 10.80 -9.62 13.53
CA THR A 51 11.72 -10.53 14.21
C THR A 51 13.13 -10.24 13.74
N CYS A 52 14.09 -10.45 14.60
CA CYS A 52 15.48 -10.07 14.35
C CYS A 52 16.06 -10.69 13.07
N THR A 53 15.81 -11.97 12.83
CA THR A 53 16.26 -12.73 11.66
C THR A 53 15.08 -13.08 10.76
N ALA A 54 15.19 -12.84 9.46
CA ALA A 54 14.17 -13.27 8.50
C ALA A 54 13.96 -14.78 8.58
N PRO A 55 12.71 -15.26 8.80
CA PRO A 55 12.46 -16.69 8.95
C PRO A 55 12.67 -17.48 7.66
N ALA A 56 13.00 -18.76 7.78
CA ALA A 56 13.12 -19.66 6.64
C ALA A 56 11.81 -19.75 5.81
N PRO A 57 11.89 -20.01 4.50
CA PRO A 57 10.71 -19.99 3.61
C PRO A 57 9.57 -20.91 4.07
N GLU A 58 9.86 -22.10 4.60
CA GLU A 58 8.86 -23.05 5.11
C GLU A 58 8.13 -22.51 6.36
N VAL A 59 8.82 -21.75 7.21
CA VAL A 59 8.21 -21.08 8.37
C VAL A 59 7.27 -19.97 7.88
N MET A 60 7.73 -19.19 6.90
CA MET A 60 6.91 -18.14 6.29
C MET A 60 5.65 -18.69 5.62
N ASP A 61 5.74 -19.83 4.94
CA ASP A 61 4.59 -20.48 4.29
C ASP A 61 3.58 -20.98 5.33
N ALA A 62 4.04 -21.63 6.40
CA ALA A 62 3.20 -22.10 7.50
C ALA A 62 2.50 -20.93 8.21
N TRP A 63 3.26 -19.86 8.51
CA TRP A 63 2.72 -18.66 9.13
C TRP A 63 1.77 -17.90 8.18
N ARG A 64 2.04 -17.88 6.88
CA ARG A 64 1.12 -17.28 5.91
C ARG A 64 -0.23 -17.98 5.92
N LEU A 65 -0.25 -19.28 6.06
CA LEU A 65 -1.47 -20.08 6.05
C LEU A 65 -2.26 -19.96 7.36
N GLU A 66 -1.61 -20.02 8.52
CA GLU A 66 -2.28 -20.26 9.80
C GLU A 66 -2.31 -19.04 10.74
N SER A 67 -1.39 -18.09 10.59
CA SER A 67 -1.34 -16.91 11.45
C SER A 67 -2.29 -15.79 10.99
N PRO A 68 -2.58 -14.78 11.84
CA PRO A 68 -3.31 -13.58 11.42
C PRO A 68 -2.46 -12.62 10.61
N TYR A 69 -1.13 -12.78 10.57
CA TYR A 69 -0.18 -11.84 10.02
C TYR A 69 -0.18 -11.84 8.49
N ALA A 70 -0.10 -10.67 7.90
CA ALA A 70 0.00 -10.45 6.46
C ALA A 70 1.25 -9.64 6.08
N GLY A 71 1.92 -9.02 7.05
CA GLY A 71 3.17 -8.29 6.89
C GLY A 71 4.27 -8.80 7.79
N ILE A 72 5.51 -8.52 7.40
CA ILE A 72 6.71 -8.82 8.20
C ILE A 72 7.72 -7.67 8.09
N GLY A 73 8.25 -7.24 9.24
CA GLY A 73 9.45 -6.40 9.33
C GLY A 73 10.70 -7.20 8.99
N ILE A 74 11.54 -6.68 8.13
CA ILE A 74 12.81 -7.30 7.74
C ILE A 74 13.95 -6.31 7.86
N TYR A 75 15.02 -6.72 8.56
CA TYR A 75 16.20 -5.89 8.76
C TYR A 75 17.16 -6.04 7.58
N LEU A 76 17.34 -4.96 6.82
CA LEU A 76 18.17 -4.95 5.61
C LEU A 76 19.66 -4.82 5.90
N GLY A 77 20.02 -4.19 7.04
CA GLY A 77 21.39 -3.89 7.41
C GLY A 77 21.50 -2.64 8.31
N GLY A 78 22.70 -2.09 8.37
CA GLY A 78 23.08 -0.96 9.22
C GLY A 78 24.14 -1.34 10.24
N SER A 79 24.87 -0.36 10.76
CA SER A 79 26.01 -0.58 11.64
C SER A 79 25.65 -1.09 13.04
N ASN A 80 24.43 -0.82 13.51
CA ASN A 80 23.91 -1.33 14.79
C ASN A 80 23.01 -2.58 14.65
N MET A 81 22.94 -3.18 13.46
CA MET A 81 22.19 -4.42 13.29
C MET A 81 22.86 -5.58 14.03
N LEU A 82 22.11 -6.22 14.94
CA LEU A 82 22.66 -7.27 15.81
C LEU A 82 22.50 -8.69 15.23
N CYS A 83 21.56 -8.89 14.32
CA CYS A 83 21.20 -10.22 13.85
C CYS A 83 21.73 -10.49 12.45
N GLU A 84 22.25 -11.71 12.24
CA GLU A 84 22.57 -12.20 10.91
C GLU A 84 21.29 -12.50 10.12
N GLN A 85 21.39 -12.38 8.78
CA GLN A 85 20.26 -12.58 7.86
C GLN A 85 20.56 -13.71 6.86
N PRO A 86 20.70 -14.97 7.31
CA PRO A 86 21.13 -16.05 6.45
C PRO A 86 20.12 -16.40 5.33
N GLU A 87 18.85 -16.15 5.57
CA GLU A 87 17.77 -16.45 4.62
C GLU A 87 17.44 -15.27 3.70
N LEU A 88 17.79 -14.03 4.08
CA LEU A 88 17.36 -12.83 3.39
C LEU A 88 18.19 -12.55 2.14
N ASP A 89 17.67 -12.98 1.01
CA ASP A 89 18.20 -12.69 -0.32
C ASP A 89 17.10 -12.26 -1.29
N ALA A 90 17.46 -11.96 -2.55
CA ALA A 90 16.51 -11.52 -3.56
C ALA A 90 15.47 -12.61 -3.92
N ASP A 91 15.81 -13.87 -3.78
CA ASP A 91 14.90 -14.99 -4.05
C ASP A 91 13.89 -15.14 -2.92
N TRP A 92 14.33 -14.99 -1.67
CA TRP A 92 13.46 -14.95 -0.50
C TRP A 92 12.45 -13.79 -0.64
N VAL A 93 12.93 -12.56 -0.86
CA VAL A 93 12.07 -11.36 -1.03
C VAL A 93 11.04 -11.58 -2.13
N ARG A 94 11.47 -12.03 -3.30
CA ARG A 94 10.58 -12.32 -4.43
C ARG A 94 9.55 -13.40 -4.10
N THR A 95 9.95 -14.42 -3.36
CA THR A 95 9.09 -15.54 -2.97
C THR A 95 8.03 -15.07 -1.98
N GLN A 96 8.42 -14.34 -0.93
CA GLN A 96 7.47 -13.86 0.07
C GLN A 96 6.46 -12.86 -0.54
N GLN A 97 6.90 -11.96 -1.41
CA GLN A 97 6.00 -11.07 -2.13
C GLN A 97 4.99 -11.83 -3.01
N ARG A 98 5.44 -12.90 -3.71
CA ARG A 98 4.53 -13.75 -4.50
C ARG A 98 3.54 -14.53 -3.63
N HIS A 99 3.94 -14.94 -2.44
CA HIS A 99 3.07 -15.60 -1.47
C HIS A 99 2.12 -14.61 -0.77
N GLY A 100 2.24 -13.31 -1.06
CA GLY A 100 1.34 -12.26 -0.57
C GLY A 100 1.75 -11.68 0.77
N TRP A 101 3.01 -11.84 1.20
CA TRP A 101 3.56 -11.11 2.32
C TRP A 101 3.87 -9.67 1.94
N HIS A 102 3.51 -8.73 2.82
CA HIS A 102 3.92 -7.35 2.76
C HIS A 102 5.21 -7.18 3.57
N LEU A 103 6.24 -6.63 2.93
CA LEU A 103 7.54 -6.45 3.58
C LEU A 103 7.65 -5.01 4.10
N LEU A 104 8.12 -4.88 5.33
CA LEU A 104 8.38 -3.61 6.01
C LEU A 104 9.90 -3.52 6.27
N PRO A 105 10.68 -2.97 5.32
CA PRO A 105 12.14 -2.97 5.39
C PRO A 105 12.67 -1.98 6.43
N LEU A 106 13.54 -2.44 7.33
CA LEU A 106 14.19 -1.68 8.39
C LEU A 106 15.70 -1.55 8.13
N TRP A 107 16.26 -0.43 8.59
CA TRP A 107 17.69 -0.13 8.55
C TRP A 107 18.14 0.40 9.90
N VAL A 108 19.11 -0.27 10.55
CA VAL A 108 19.59 0.04 11.90
C VAL A 108 21.00 0.60 11.81
N GLY A 109 21.14 1.87 11.46
CA GLY A 109 22.42 2.60 11.40
C GLY A 109 22.76 3.35 12.69
N PRO A 110 23.62 4.39 12.64
CA PRO A 110 24.01 5.19 13.79
C PRO A 110 22.83 5.72 14.59
N GLN A 111 22.86 5.51 15.90
CA GLN A 111 21.78 5.90 16.81
C GLN A 111 21.97 7.33 17.34
N ALA A 112 21.00 7.87 18.05
CA ALA A 112 21.10 9.18 18.67
C ALA A 112 22.29 9.22 19.66
N SER A 113 23.04 10.32 19.73
CA SER A 113 24.26 10.42 20.55
C SER A 113 24.00 10.26 22.05
N CYS A 114 22.77 10.39 22.49
CA CYS A 114 22.33 10.21 23.88
C CYS A 114 21.56 8.90 24.11
N SER A 115 21.66 7.92 23.21
CA SER A 115 20.97 6.62 23.32
C SER A 115 21.75 5.56 24.09
N GLY A 116 23.07 5.74 24.28
CA GLY A 116 23.93 4.74 24.89
C GLY A 116 24.45 3.66 23.96
N HIS A 117 24.20 3.75 22.65
CA HIS A 117 24.79 2.89 21.62
C HIS A 117 26.24 3.30 21.31
N ASP A 118 27.04 2.36 20.78
CA ASP A 118 28.44 2.61 20.45
C ASP A 118 28.59 3.40 19.14
N ASP A 119 27.82 3.07 18.10
CA ASP A 119 27.80 3.81 16.85
C ASP A 119 26.65 4.82 16.84
N VAL A 120 27.00 6.09 16.93
CA VAL A 120 26.04 7.19 17.08
C VAL A 120 26.24 8.28 16.03
N MET A 121 25.17 8.99 15.75
CA MET A 121 25.22 10.17 14.89
C MET A 121 25.92 11.35 15.60
N SER A 122 26.52 12.23 14.80
CA SER A 122 27.19 13.44 15.30
C SER A 122 26.18 14.45 15.83
N ASN A 123 26.56 15.17 16.91
CA ASN A 123 25.78 16.32 17.39
C ASN A 123 25.93 17.57 16.51
N ASP A 124 26.92 17.61 15.59
CA ASP A 124 26.95 18.64 14.55
C ASP A 124 25.86 18.39 13.52
N LEU A 125 24.90 19.30 13.43
CA LEU A 125 23.67 19.13 12.65
C LEU A 125 23.94 18.87 11.16
N ALA A 126 24.96 19.54 10.59
CA ALA A 126 25.32 19.36 9.19
C ALA A 126 25.94 17.98 8.95
N THR A 127 26.74 17.49 9.91
CA THR A 127 27.33 16.16 9.88
C THR A 127 26.25 15.09 10.05
N ALA A 128 25.36 15.21 11.03
CA ALA A 128 24.22 14.31 11.23
C ALA A 128 23.37 14.20 9.96
N GLN A 129 23.07 15.32 9.31
CA GLN A 129 22.33 15.31 8.05
C GLN A 129 23.08 14.59 6.92
N ARG A 130 24.41 14.71 6.84
CA ARG A 130 25.22 13.96 5.86
C ARG A 130 25.22 12.46 6.17
N GLN A 131 25.33 12.07 7.44
CA GLN A 131 25.22 10.68 7.88
C GLN A 131 23.87 10.09 7.48
N GLY A 132 22.76 10.78 7.76
CA GLY A 132 21.43 10.33 7.33
C GLY A 132 21.30 10.11 5.82
N ARG A 133 21.93 10.97 5.00
CA ARG A 133 21.98 10.78 3.54
C ARG A 133 22.79 9.55 3.14
N ALA A 134 23.91 9.30 3.81
CA ALA A 134 24.77 8.14 3.53
C ALA A 134 24.05 6.83 3.87
N GLU A 135 23.41 6.79 5.03
CA GLU A 135 22.61 5.63 5.45
C GLU A 135 21.44 5.35 4.48
N ALA A 136 20.72 6.40 4.06
CA ALA A 136 19.67 6.27 3.07
C ALA A 136 20.16 5.71 1.72
N ALA A 137 21.35 6.13 1.29
CA ALA A 137 21.96 5.61 0.07
C ALA A 137 22.31 4.12 0.20
N SER A 138 22.86 3.71 1.35
CA SER A 138 23.19 2.32 1.66
C SER A 138 21.93 1.47 1.71
N ALA A 139 20.91 1.90 2.47
CA ALA A 139 19.63 1.21 2.57
C ALA A 139 18.94 1.06 1.21
N ALA A 140 18.89 2.12 0.40
CA ALA A 140 18.29 2.09 -0.92
C ALA A 140 19.05 1.16 -1.90
N ASN A 141 20.38 1.05 -1.77
CA ASN A 141 21.19 0.13 -2.57
C ASN A 141 20.93 -1.32 -2.18
N THR A 142 20.89 -1.63 -0.88
CA THR A 142 20.57 -2.96 -0.36
C THR A 142 19.14 -3.36 -0.75
N ALA A 143 18.16 -2.49 -0.52
CA ALA A 143 16.76 -2.72 -0.90
C ALA A 143 16.62 -3.05 -2.39
N ARG A 144 17.33 -2.31 -3.25
CA ARG A 144 17.33 -2.56 -4.70
C ARG A 144 17.96 -3.90 -5.05
N GLY A 145 19.09 -4.25 -4.41
CA GLY A 145 19.76 -5.55 -4.60
C GLY A 145 18.87 -6.73 -4.21
N LEU A 146 18.08 -6.57 -3.16
CA LEU A 146 17.09 -7.57 -2.70
C LEU A 146 15.81 -7.59 -3.53
N GLY A 147 15.60 -6.64 -4.46
CA GLY A 147 14.38 -6.59 -5.27
C GLY A 147 13.20 -5.88 -4.59
N VAL A 148 13.45 -5.13 -3.52
CA VAL A 148 12.45 -4.22 -2.92
C VAL A 148 12.25 -3.03 -3.86
N GLY A 149 11.07 -2.90 -4.44
CA GLY A 149 10.77 -1.95 -5.51
C GLY A 149 10.76 -0.49 -5.05
N ARG A 150 11.05 0.43 -5.98
CA ARG A 150 10.86 1.87 -5.74
C ARG A 150 9.41 2.16 -5.37
N GLY A 151 9.20 3.19 -4.55
CA GLY A 151 7.92 3.52 -3.95
C GLY A 151 7.62 2.75 -2.66
N SER A 152 8.42 1.74 -2.29
CA SER A 152 8.38 1.13 -0.96
C SER A 152 8.86 2.12 0.10
N THR A 153 8.35 1.99 1.31
CA THR A 153 8.87 2.72 2.47
C THR A 153 10.04 1.95 3.05
N LEU A 154 11.17 2.64 3.28
CA LEU A 154 12.30 2.12 4.06
C LEU A 154 12.27 2.82 5.41
N PHE A 155 12.22 2.05 6.49
CA PHE A 155 12.16 2.56 7.84
C PHE A 155 13.56 2.65 8.44
N TYR A 156 13.89 3.82 8.99
CA TYR A 156 15.06 3.96 9.85
C TYR A 156 14.67 3.52 11.26
N ASP A 157 15.34 2.54 11.79
CA ASP A 157 15.20 2.08 13.16
C ASP A 157 16.05 2.97 14.07
N LEU A 158 15.37 3.89 14.73
CA LEU A 158 15.92 4.83 15.69
C LEU A 158 15.43 4.48 17.08
N GLU A 159 16.28 3.79 17.82
CA GLU A 159 15.99 3.29 19.15
C GLU A 159 15.68 4.42 20.15
N ASP A 160 15.33 4.04 21.36
CA ASP A 160 14.99 4.99 22.43
C ASP A 160 16.19 5.86 22.80
N TYR A 161 15.94 7.15 23.06
CA TYR A 161 16.96 8.09 23.50
C TYR A 161 16.35 9.19 24.36
N ASP A 162 17.21 9.81 25.23
CA ASP A 162 16.80 10.89 26.11
C ASP A 162 16.45 12.16 25.33
N LEU A 163 15.25 12.68 25.51
CA LEU A 163 14.79 13.94 24.91
C LEU A 163 15.28 15.20 25.64
N GLY A 164 15.91 15.05 26.82
CA GLY A 164 16.40 16.18 27.61
C GLY A 164 17.51 16.99 26.92
N PRO A 165 18.57 16.36 26.36
CA PRO A 165 19.60 17.06 25.62
C PRO A 165 19.12 17.60 24.29
N ASP A 166 19.08 18.93 24.14
CA ASP A 166 18.54 19.58 22.94
C ASP A 166 19.40 19.35 21.69
N ASP A 167 20.73 19.32 21.85
CA ASP A 167 21.70 19.06 20.77
C ASP A 167 21.52 17.65 20.18
N CYS A 168 21.37 16.65 21.01
CA CYS A 168 21.10 15.27 20.60
C CYS A 168 19.77 15.17 19.79
N ARG A 169 18.71 15.75 20.34
CA ARG A 169 17.40 15.75 19.68
C ARG A 169 17.43 16.47 18.34
N GLN A 170 18.05 17.62 18.23
CA GLN A 170 18.19 18.38 16.99
C GLN A 170 19.06 17.61 15.97
N ALA A 171 20.11 16.94 16.43
CA ALA A 171 20.94 16.10 15.58
C ALA A 171 20.15 14.92 15.00
N ALA A 172 19.35 14.23 15.81
CA ALA A 172 18.46 13.15 15.36
C ALA A 172 17.46 13.65 14.30
N LEU A 173 16.83 14.81 14.51
CA LEU A 173 15.94 15.44 13.53
C LEU A 173 16.67 15.81 12.23
N SER A 174 17.91 16.33 12.32
CA SER A 174 18.74 16.65 11.15
C SER A 174 19.12 15.39 10.38
N PHE A 175 19.47 14.32 11.08
CA PHE A 175 19.77 13.03 10.50
C PHE A 175 18.57 12.47 9.73
N VAL A 176 17.38 12.39 10.37
CA VAL A 176 16.14 11.93 9.74
C VAL A 176 15.76 12.80 8.54
N SER A 177 15.99 14.12 8.61
CA SER A 177 15.78 15.00 7.46
C SER A 177 16.73 14.68 6.29
N GLY A 178 17.98 14.30 6.58
CA GLY A 178 18.95 13.83 5.58
C GLY A 178 18.52 12.49 4.95
N TRP A 179 18.13 11.52 5.78
CA TRP A 179 17.57 10.23 5.40
C TRP A 179 16.38 10.39 4.46
N THR A 180 15.37 11.16 4.86
CA THR A 180 14.14 11.39 4.09
C THR A 180 14.43 11.97 2.71
N ARG A 181 15.23 13.06 2.63
CA ARG A 181 15.55 13.68 1.34
C ARG A 181 16.29 12.75 0.39
N ALA A 182 17.21 11.93 0.90
CA ALA A 182 17.98 11.01 0.09
C ALA A 182 17.14 9.82 -0.40
N LEU A 183 16.25 9.28 0.43
CA LEU A 183 15.29 8.26 0.00
C LEU A 183 14.37 8.76 -1.09
N HIS A 184 13.77 9.96 -0.93
CA HIS A 184 12.95 10.58 -1.97
C HIS A 184 13.71 10.72 -3.29
N SER A 185 14.97 11.16 -3.24
CA SER A 185 15.81 11.27 -4.44
C SER A 185 16.09 9.91 -5.09
N SER A 186 16.09 8.84 -4.30
CA SER A 186 16.28 7.45 -4.77
C SER A 186 14.97 6.78 -5.21
N GLY A 187 13.84 7.47 -5.05
CA GLY A 187 12.51 6.99 -5.43
C GLY A 187 11.86 6.05 -4.41
N TYR A 188 12.32 6.06 -3.16
CA TYR A 188 11.71 5.36 -2.02
C TYR A 188 10.95 6.34 -1.14
N ARG A 189 10.00 5.83 -0.37
CA ARG A 189 9.38 6.57 0.73
C ARG A 189 10.26 6.44 1.97
N SER A 190 10.21 7.45 2.83
CA SER A 190 10.93 7.49 4.09
C SER A 190 10.01 7.09 5.25
N GLY A 191 10.43 6.14 6.05
CA GLY A 191 9.82 5.80 7.33
C GLY A 191 10.80 5.98 8.48
N VAL A 192 10.26 6.12 9.69
CA VAL A 192 11.00 6.07 10.94
C VAL A 192 10.28 5.15 11.90
N TYR A 193 11.00 4.14 12.42
CA TYR A 193 10.61 3.35 13.57
C TYR A 193 11.27 3.95 14.82
N SER A 194 10.53 4.05 15.91
CA SER A 194 11.05 4.44 17.22
C SER A 194 10.02 4.21 18.32
N ASN A 195 10.48 4.27 19.58
CA ASN A 195 9.58 4.42 20.72
C ASN A 195 8.71 5.67 20.55
N ILE A 196 7.42 5.55 20.85
CA ILE A 196 6.46 6.66 20.74
C ILE A 196 6.89 7.88 21.58
N SER A 197 7.62 7.66 22.68
CA SER A 197 8.08 8.71 23.61
C SER A 197 9.46 9.28 23.24
N ALA A 198 10.12 8.78 22.18
CA ALA A 198 11.44 9.24 21.72
C ALA A 198 11.35 9.98 20.40
N ALA A 199 11.88 9.40 19.29
CA ALA A 199 11.93 10.09 18.01
C ALA A 199 10.55 10.47 17.48
N ILE A 200 9.51 9.65 17.71
CA ILE A 200 8.15 9.96 17.25
C ILE A 200 7.64 11.27 17.88
N THR A 201 7.80 11.42 19.19
CA THR A 201 7.45 12.69 19.90
C THR A 201 8.30 13.87 19.40
N SER A 202 9.60 13.65 19.10
CA SER A 202 10.47 14.71 18.57
C SER A 202 10.04 15.15 17.17
N LEU A 203 9.68 14.21 16.31
CA LEU A 203 9.18 14.48 14.95
C LEU A 203 7.84 15.23 15.00
N ASP A 204 6.90 14.76 15.83
CA ASP A 204 5.61 15.43 16.04
C ASP A 204 5.78 16.87 16.50
N TYR A 205 6.63 17.08 17.53
CA TYR A 205 6.91 18.41 18.04
C TYR A 205 7.53 19.31 16.96
N ALA A 206 8.55 18.83 16.25
CA ALA A 206 9.23 19.61 15.23
C ALA A 206 8.32 19.97 14.05
N ASP A 207 7.44 19.07 13.62
CA ASP A 207 6.47 19.34 12.55
C ASP A 207 5.48 20.45 12.93
N ARG A 208 5.00 20.45 14.18
CA ARG A 208 4.03 21.44 14.67
C ARG A 208 4.65 22.80 15.00
N VAL A 209 5.86 22.80 15.61
CA VAL A 209 6.46 24.04 16.17
C VAL A 209 7.38 24.73 15.17
N SER A 210 7.99 23.99 14.28
CA SER A 210 8.94 24.50 13.28
C SER A 210 8.66 23.89 11.89
N PRO A 211 7.44 24.05 11.36
CA PRO A 211 7.04 23.42 10.11
C PRO A 211 7.99 23.80 8.96
N GLY A 212 8.46 22.79 8.24
CA GLY A 212 9.36 22.94 7.10
C GLY A 212 10.84 23.07 7.45
N SER A 213 11.23 23.13 8.73
CA SER A 213 12.65 23.18 9.15
C SER A 213 13.38 21.86 8.85
N TYR A 214 12.67 20.75 8.95
CA TYR A 214 13.13 19.40 8.65
C TYR A 214 12.26 18.74 7.58
N ALA A 215 12.87 17.87 6.76
CA ALA A 215 12.09 16.98 5.92
C ALA A 215 11.57 15.84 6.80
N MET A 216 10.26 15.78 6.99
CA MET A 216 9.60 14.77 7.80
C MET A 216 9.45 13.45 7.02
N PRO A 217 9.53 12.29 7.71
CA PRO A 217 9.27 11.01 7.08
C PRO A 217 7.82 10.95 6.55
N ASP A 218 7.60 10.12 5.54
CA ASP A 218 6.26 9.88 5.00
C ASP A 218 5.43 9.01 5.93
N ASP A 219 6.08 8.04 6.60
CA ASP A 219 5.42 7.07 7.46
C ASP A 219 6.11 7.01 8.82
N ILE A 220 5.36 6.75 9.89
CA ILE A 220 5.90 6.47 11.21
C ILE A 220 5.50 5.07 11.67
N TRP A 221 6.45 4.39 12.33
CA TRP A 221 6.22 3.11 13.00
C TRP A 221 6.60 3.26 14.46
N PHE A 222 5.62 3.36 15.33
CA PHE A 222 5.86 3.61 16.74
C PHE A 222 5.75 2.35 17.59
N ALA A 223 6.73 2.17 18.47
CA ALA A 223 6.70 1.17 19.53
C ALA A 223 5.97 1.72 20.75
N TRP A 224 4.94 1.02 21.16
CA TRP A 224 4.19 1.27 22.39
C TRP A 224 3.49 -0.02 22.84
N ASP A 225 4.15 -0.75 23.76
CA ASP A 225 3.61 -2.01 24.30
C ASP A 225 2.39 -1.74 25.19
N ASN A 226 1.23 -1.61 24.54
CA ASN A 226 -0.05 -1.35 25.20
C ASN A 226 -1.11 -2.43 24.90
N GLY A 227 -0.76 -3.48 24.15
CA GLY A 227 -1.62 -4.59 23.79
C GLY A 227 -2.75 -4.25 22.81
N ARG A 228 -2.79 -3.03 22.24
CA ARG A 228 -3.87 -2.60 21.33
C ARG A 228 -3.47 -2.69 19.87
N SER A 229 -4.08 -3.58 19.14
CA SER A 229 -3.89 -3.70 17.68
C SER A 229 -4.64 -2.61 16.91
N ASP A 230 -4.23 -1.35 17.07
CA ASP A 230 -4.71 -0.18 16.32
C ASP A 230 -3.56 0.85 16.18
N VAL A 231 -3.74 1.93 15.45
CA VAL A 231 -2.74 3.01 15.25
C VAL A 231 -3.06 4.27 16.05
N ARG A 232 -3.87 4.17 17.09
CA ARG A 232 -4.20 5.32 17.95
C ARG A 232 -3.02 5.68 18.84
N THR A 233 -2.73 6.96 18.92
CA THR A 233 -1.60 7.50 19.68
C THR A 233 -2.03 8.17 21.00
N ASP A 234 -3.34 8.23 21.29
CA ASP A 234 -3.93 8.85 22.47
C ASP A 234 -3.32 10.25 22.73
N ASP A 235 -3.37 11.12 21.72
CA ASP A 235 -2.84 12.49 21.70
C ASP A 235 -1.31 12.64 21.87
N ARG A 236 -0.53 11.54 21.82
CA ARG A 236 0.94 11.59 21.85
C ARG A 236 1.53 12.09 20.52
N VAL A 237 0.83 11.87 19.42
CA VAL A 237 1.10 12.45 18.10
C VAL A 237 -0.06 13.34 17.74
N GLN A 238 0.17 14.65 17.67
CA GLN A 238 -0.84 15.69 17.46
C GLN A 238 -0.76 16.30 16.06
N SER A 239 0.31 16.04 15.32
CA SER A 239 0.40 16.39 13.90
C SER A 239 -0.58 15.55 13.08
N ASP A 240 -1.30 16.18 12.17
CA ASP A 240 -2.20 15.54 11.21
C ASP A 240 -1.45 14.92 10.01
N ARG A 241 -0.13 15.11 9.94
CA ARG A 241 0.72 14.63 8.85
C ARG A 241 0.59 13.13 8.59
N TRP A 242 0.50 12.33 9.65
CA TRP A 242 0.46 10.87 9.57
C TRP A 242 -0.92 10.27 9.83
N ASP A 243 -2.01 11.05 9.66
CA ASP A 243 -3.37 10.58 9.98
C ASP A 243 -4.01 9.71 8.88
N ASP A 244 -3.50 9.78 7.65
CA ASP A 244 -4.12 9.15 6.48
C ASP A 244 -3.30 7.96 5.97
N HIS A 245 -3.37 6.81 6.67
CA HIS A 245 -2.71 5.56 6.30
C HIS A 245 -1.17 5.65 6.25
N ASP A 246 -0.57 6.37 7.19
CA ASP A 246 0.88 6.58 7.27
C ASP A 246 1.44 6.16 8.65
N ARG A 247 0.76 5.22 9.37
CA ARG A 247 1.16 4.75 10.71
C ARG A 247 1.28 3.23 10.79
N ALA A 248 2.29 2.76 11.52
CA ALA A 248 2.37 1.40 12.05
C ALA A 248 2.60 1.47 13.56
N HIS A 249 2.09 0.48 14.29
CA HIS A 249 2.15 0.38 15.75
C HIS A 249 2.66 -1.01 16.16
N GLN A 250 3.82 -1.06 16.79
CA GLN A 250 4.33 -2.23 17.47
C GLN A 250 3.72 -2.24 18.88
N TYR A 251 2.68 -3.08 19.05
CA TYR A 251 1.79 -3.02 20.20
C TYR A 251 2.06 -4.09 21.26
N SER A 252 2.92 -5.07 20.96
CA SER A 252 3.33 -6.12 21.90
C SER A 252 4.70 -6.64 21.53
N LEU A 253 5.61 -6.72 22.50
CA LEU A 253 7.02 -7.02 22.33
C LEU A 253 7.34 -8.43 22.83
N ASP A 254 8.35 -9.08 22.24
CA ASP A 254 8.96 -10.33 22.67
C ASP A 254 7.97 -11.47 22.93
N ILE A 255 6.89 -11.55 22.15
CA ILE A 255 5.89 -12.60 22.33
C ILE A 255 6.24 -13.86 21.54
N SER A 256 6.18 -15.01 22.21
CA SER A 256 6.36 -16.30 21.54
C SER A 256 5.02 -16.79 20.98
N GLN A 257 4.97 -17.04 19.67
CA GLN A 257 3.78 -17.58 18.99
C GLN A 257 4.14 -18.76 18.12
N THR A 258 3.20 -19.68 17.94
CA THR A 258 3.38 -20.89 17.13
C THR A 258 2.25 -21.02 16.12
N PHE A 259 2.60 -21.10 14.84
CA PHE A 259 1.67 -21.37 13.75
C PHE A 259 2.25 -22.42 12.80
N GLY A 260 1.42 -23.36 12.36
CA GLY A 260 1.84 -24.45 11.49
C GLY A 260 2.97 -25.32 12.07
N GLY A 261 3.06 -25.41 13.40
CA GLY A 261 4.11 -26.14 14.09
C GLY A 261 5.44 -25.41 14.24
N HIS A 262 5.56 -24.16 13.75
CA HIS A 262 6.77 -23.33 13.84
C HIS A 262 6.59 -22.22 14.87
N ALA A 263 7.44 -22.23 15.90
CA ALA A 263 7.47 -21.17 16.92
C ALA A 263 8.43 -20.05 16.51
N LEU A 264 8.01 -18.81 16.69
CA LEU A 264 8.85 -17.61 16.59
C LEU A 264 8.65 -16.74 17.83
N THR A 265 9.70 -16.04 18.23
CA THR A 265 9.60 -14.88 19.12
C THR A 265 9.53 -13.64 18.22
N ILE A 266 8.52 -12.84 18.40
CA ILE A 266 8.18 -11.73 17.52
C ILE A 266 7.74 -10.51 18.29
N ASP A 267 7.84 -9.37 17.64
CA ASP A 267 7.10 -8.17 18.01
C ASP A 267 5.85 -8.05 17.13
N ALA A 268 4.70 -7.87 17.78
CA ALA A 268 3.43 -7.84 17.09
C ALA A 268 3.02 -6.42 16.71
N ASN A 269 2.63 -6.26 15.45
CA ASN A 269 2.30 -4.98 14.87
C ASN A 269 0.87 -4.91 14.34
N TRP A 270 0.27 -3.72 14.44
CA TRP A 270 -0.85 -3.30 13.62
C TRP A 270 -0.40 -2.21 12.66
N VAL A 271 -0.56 -2.46 11.38
CA VAL A 271 -0.10 -1.58 10.31
C VAL A 271 -1.30 -0.93 9.64
N ASP A 272 -1.23 0.36 9.41
CA ASP A 272 -2.14 1.13 8.56
C ASP A 272 -1.31 2.07 7.71
N LEU A 273 -0.70 1.50 6.66
CA LEU A 273 0.16 2.18 5.72
C LEU A 273 -0.50 2.18 4.34
N GLY A 274 -0.48 3.30 3.67
CA GLY A 274 -0.94 3.39 2.30
C GLY A 274 -0.05 2.62 1.33
N ARG A 275 1.19 2.29 1.76
CA ARG A 275 2.16 1.50 1.00
C ARG A 275 3.01 0.67 1.95
N GLY A 276 3.09 -0.61 1.65
CA GLY A 276 4.11 -1.49 2.20
C GLY A 276 5.20 -1.75 1.15
N SER A 277 5.52 -3.03 0.84
CA SER A 277 6.32 -3.32 -0.34
C SER A 277 5.50 -3.08 -1.62
N VAL A 278 6.14 -2.51 -2.64
CA VAL A 278 5.48 -2.18 -3.91
C VAL A 278 5.48 -3.39 -4.84
N THR A 279 4.29 -3.81 -5.25
CA THR A 279 4.14 -4.79 -6.34
C THR A 279 3.67 -4.11 -7.62
N PRO A 280 3.96 -4.66 -8.81
CA PRO A 280 3.51 -4.07 -10.06
C PRO A 280 1.98 -3.90 -10.10
N ARG A 281 1.52 -2.73 -10.50
CA ARG A 281 0.07 -2.45 -10.67
C ARG A 281 -0.53 -3.36 -11.73
N SER A 282 -1.64 -4.01 -11.42
CA SER A 282 -2.43 -4.71 -12.43
C SER A 282 -3.12 -3.69 -13.37
N ARG A 283 -3.11 -3.98 -14.68
CA ARG A 283 -3.86 -3.15 -15.64
C ARG A 283 -5.37 -3.29 -15.40
N PRO A 284 -6.16 -2.19 -15.56
CA PRO A 284 -7.62 -2.28 -15.50
C PRO A 284 -8.15 -3.38 -16.42
N LEU A 285 -9.10 -4.16 -15.94
CA LEU A 285 -9.65 -5.32 -16.64
C LEU A 285 -10.18 -4.95 -18.05
N CYS A 286 -10.93 -3.84 -18.15
CA CYS A 286 -11.39 -3.28 -19.42
C CYS A 286 -11.35 -1.76 -19.35
N ARG A 287 -10.64 -1.14 -20.30
CA ARG A 287 -10.53 0.32 -20.36
C ARG A 287 -11.91 0.96 -20.56
N GLY A 288 -12.30 1.86 -19.65
CA GLY A 288 -13.55 2.63 -19.74
C GLY A 288 -14.82 1.85 -19.41
N VAL A 289 -14.69 0.67 -18.78
CA VAL A 289 -15.85 -0.11 -18.29
C VAL A 289 -15.73 -0.28 -16.79
N ASP A 290 -16.71 0.23 -16.07
CA ASP A 290 -16.86 -0.05 -14.65
C ASP A 290 -17.39 -1.47 -14.44
N VAL A 291 -16.62 -2.27 -13.70
CA VAL A 291 -17.00 -3.63 -13.30
C VAL A 291 -17.35 -3.70 -11.81
N ASP A 292 -17.23 -2.59 -11.08
CA ASP A 292 -17.46 -2.48 -9.63
C ASP A 292 -18.92 -2.09 -9.37
N LEU A 293 -19.82 -3.01 -9.67
CA LEU A 293 -21.24 -2.73 -9.55
C LEU A 293 -21.71 -2.89 -8.09
N PRO A 294 -22.56 -2.00 -7.57
CA PRO A 294 -23.15 -2.14 -6.23
C PRO A 294 -24.07 -3.36 -6.14
N ARG A 295 -24.55 -3.85 -7.29
CA ARG A 295 -25.33 -5.09 -7.45
C ARG A 295 -25.11 -5.68 -8.83
N TYR A 296 -25.10 -6.99 -8.92
CA TYR A 296 -24.99 -7.74 -10.18
C TYR A 296 -26.38 -8.29 -10.58
N PRO A 297 -27.13 -7.57 -11.44
CA PRO A 297 -28.49 -7.94 -11.78
C PRO A 297 -28.56 -9.16 -12.70
N THR A 298 -29.65 -9.87 -12.69
CA THR A 298 -29.92 -10.90 -13.72
C THR A 298 -30.05 -10.23 -15.11
N LEU A 299 -29.21 -10.66 -16.06
CA LEU A 299 -29.24 -10.19 -17.44
C LEU A 299 -29.73 -11.29 -18.40
N ARG A 300 -30.44 -10.86 -19.46
CA ARG A 300 -30.97 -11.71 -20.53
C ARG A 300 -31.06 -10.92 -21.82
N ALA A 301 -31.35 -11.60 -22.93
CA ALA A 301 -31.55 -10.95 -24.22
C ALA A 301 -32.52 -9.75 -24.12
N GLY A 302 -32.18 -8.66 -24.80
CA GLY A 302 -32.89 -7.40 -24.81
C GLY A 302 -32.52 -6.40 -23.69
N ARG A 303 -31.75 -6.80 -22.68
CA ARG A 303 -31.24 -5.86 -21.66
C ARG A 303 -30.14 -4.97 -22.21
N THR A 304 -30.03 -3.74 -21.67
CA THR A 304 -29.04 -2.74 -22.07
C THR A 304 -28.43 -2.05 -20.83
N GLY A 305 -27.30 -1.35 -21.02
CA GLY A 305 -26.69 -0.50 -19.99
C GLY A 305 -25.38 -1.01 -19.45
N ASP A 306 -24.89 -0.38 -18.36
CA ASP A 306 -23.53 -0.60 -17.83
C ASP A 306 -23.32 -2.00 -17.27
N ALA A 307 -24.32 -2.60 -16.64
CA ALA A 307 -24.22 -4.00 -16.22
C ALA A 307 -24.00 -4.96 -17.40
N VAL A 308 -24.54 -4.65 -18.59
CA VAL A 308 -24.28 -5.43 -19.80
C VAL A 308 -22.86 -5.19 -20.31
N ARG A 309 -22.35 -3.94 -20.23
CA ARG A 309 -20.95 -3.62 -20.56
C ARG A 309 -19.98 -4.36 -19.63
N ALA A 310 -20.26 -4.35 -18.32
CA ALA A 310 -19.46 -5.10 -17.33
C ALA A 310 -19.45 -6.60 -17.65
N ALA A 311 -20.60 -7.19 -17.95
CA ALA A 311 -20.70 -8.59 -18.35
C ALA A 311 -19.89 -8.90 -19.62
N GLN A 312 -20.03 -8.08 -20.65
CA GLN A 312 -19.28 -8.25 -21.91
C GLN A 312 -17.76 -8.11 -21.70
N CYS A 313 -17.34 -7.21 -20.79
CA CYS A 313 -15.95 -7.06 -20.39
C CYS A 313 -15.40 -8.35 -19.76
N LEU A 314 -16.09 -8.88 -18.75
CA LEU A 314 -15.71 -10.12 -18.04
C LEU A 314 -15.67 -11.32 -19.01
N LEU A 315 -16.68 -11.47 -19.87
CA LEU A 315 -16.72 -12.53 -20.86
C LEU A 315 -15.57 -12.46 -21.88
N ARG A 316 -15.14 -11.26 -22.21
CA ARG A 316 -13.99 -11.05 -23.12
C ARG A 316 -12.68 -11.45 -22.46
N HIS A 317 -12.54 -11.24 -21.15
CA HIS A 317 -11.32 -11.58 -20.39
C HIS A 317 -11.25 -13.06 -20.02
N GLY A 318 -12.31 -13.64 -19.46
CA GLY A 318 -12.29 -14.99 -18.89
C GLY A 318 -12.53 -16.11 -19.88
N SER A 319 -13.37 -15.91 -20.90
CA SER A 319 -13.85 -17.00 -21.76
C SER A 319 -13.34 -16.97 -23.19
N ALA A 320 -12.26 -16.22 -23.46
CA ALA A 320 -11.65 -16.13 -24.79
C ALA A 320 -12.64 -15.79 -25.92
N THR A 321 -13.68 -15.02 -25.63
CA THR A 321 -14.59 -14.50 -26.64
C THR A 321 -14.15 -13.11 -27.05
N ARG A 322 -14.10 -12.84 -28.35
CA ARG A 322 -13.83 -11.51 -28.88
C ARG A 322 -15.10 -10.68 -29.06
N ALA A 323 -16.15 -10.95 -28.25
CA ALA A 323 -17.42 -10.23 -28.34
C ALA A 323 -17.22 -8.72 -28.07
N PRO A 324 -17.82 -7.84 -28.86
CA PRO A 324 -17.70 -6.40 -28.66
C PRO A 324 -18.44 -5.97 -27.38
N ILE A 325 -17.96 -4.91 -26.73
CA ILE A 325 -18.56 -4.30 -25.55
C ILE A 325 -19.55 -3.24 -26.04
N THR A 326 -20.77 -3.64 -26.37
CA THR A 326 -21.82 -2.76 -26.93
C THR A 326 -22.77 -2.18 -25.91
N GLY A 327 -22.84 -2.77 -24.71
CA GLY A 327 -23.87 -2.47 -23.72
C GLY A 327 -25.27 -2.99 -24.10
N ARG A 328 -25.37 -3.86 -25.12
CA ARG A 328 -26.63 -4.52 -25.54
C ARG A 328 -26.51 -6.03 -25.41
N TYR A 329 -27.42 -6.65 -24.71
CA TYR A 329 -27.46 -8.11 -24.52
C TYR A 329 -28.15 -8.78 -25.71
N GLU A 330 -27.41 -8.98 -26.78
CA GLU A 330 -27.85 -9.54 -28.06
C GLU A 330 -27.41 -11.00 -28.21
N ALA A 331 -27.75 -11.63 -29.33
CA ALA A 331 -27.45 -13.05 -29.65
C ALA A 331 -25.94 -13.40 -29.41
N ARG A 332 -25.01 -12.50 -29.78
CA ARG A 332 -23.59 -12.71 -29.53
C ARG A 332 -23.24 -12.76 -28.04
N THR A 333 -23.88 -11.93 -27.23
CA THR A 333 -23.72 -11.95 -25.77
C THR A 333 -24.33 -13.22 -25.18
N VAL A 334 -25.50 -13.65 -25.65
CA VAL A 334 -26.14 -14.93 -25.23
C VAL A 334 -25.19 -16.11 -25.52
N ALA A 335 -24.61 -16.17 -26.73
CA ALA A 335 -23.67 -17.23 -27.10
C ALA A 335 -22.40 -17.20 -26.24
N ALA A 336 -21.85 -16.00 -25.98
CA ALA A 336 -20.69 -15.83 -25.11
C ALA A 336 -20.96 -16.31 -23.67
N VAL A 337 -22.16 -15.98 -23.12
CA VAL A 337 -22.55 -16.43 -21.78
C VAL A 337 -22.72 -17.95 -21.72
N ARG A 338 -23.34 -18.59 -22.72
CA ARG A 338 -23.44 -20.06 -22.78
C ARG A 338 -22.05 -20.71 -22.82
N LYS A 339 -21.14 -20.19 -23.64
CA LYS A 339 -19.75 -20.69 -23.68
C LYS A 339 -19.04 -20.55 -22.34
N ALA A 340 -19.24 -19.43 -21.64
CA ALA A 340 -18.69 -19.24 -20.32
C ALA A 340 -19.32 -20.18 -19.28
N GLN A 341 -20.64 -20.35 -19.32
CA GLN A 341 -21.36 -21.31 -18.48
C GLN A 341 -20.85 -22.73 -18.67
N HIS A 342 -20.66 -23.16 -19.92
CA HIS A 342 -20.07 -24.46 -20.25
C HIS A 342 -18.68 -24.61 -19.61
N LYS A 343 -17.78 -23.62 -19.83
CA LYS A 343 -16.41 -23.62 -19.25
C LYS A 343 -16.41 -23.69 -17.71
N LEU A 344 -17.40 -23.08 -17.07
CA LEU A 344 -17.55 -22.97 -15.61
C LEU A 344 -18.43 -24.08 -15.01
N ASP A 345 -18.78 -25.08 -15.79
CA ASP A 345 -19.67 -26.17 -15.38
C ASP A 345 -21.00 -25.68 -14.80
N LEU A 346 -21.59 -24.66 -15.43
CA LEU A 346 -22.87 -24.06 -15.07
C LEU A 346 -23.93 -24.38 -16.14
N PRO A 347 -25.23 -24.42 -15.80
CA PRO A 347 -26.31 -24.60 -16.77
C PRO A 347 -26.24 -23.56 -17.89
N GLU A 348 -26.19 -24.02 -19.16
CA GLU A 348 -25.99 -23.20 -20.37
C GLU A 348 -27.28 -22.45 -20.79
N THR A 349 -27.85 -21.68 -19.91
CA THR A 349 -29.09 -20.94 -20.12
C THR A 349 -28.94 -19.72 -21.03
N GLY A 350 -27.70 -19.22 -21.21
CA GLY A 350 -27.45 -17.94 -21.87
C GLY A 350 -27.93 -16.71 -21.07
N ARG A 351 -28.36 -16.91 -19.83
CA ARG A 351 -28.76 -15.83 -18.89
C ARG A 351 -27.67 -15.62 -17.85
N LEU A 352 -27.32 -14.37 -17.55
CA LEU A 352 -26.39 -14.03 -16.51
C LEU A 352 -27.13 -13.92 -15.20
N THR A 353 -27.09 -14.98 -14.43
CA THR A 353 -27.72 -15.09 -13.10
C THR A 353 -26.68 -14.86 -12.01
N ARG A 354 -27.07 -14.86 -10.74
CA ARG A 354 -26.16 -14.72 -9.60
C ARG A 354 -25.00 -15.73 -9.65
N PRO A 355 -25.21 -17.04 -9.82
CA PRO A 355 -24.11 -18.00 -9.95
C PRO A 355 -23.18 -17.68 -11.11
N THR A 356 -23.70 -17.33 -12.28
CA THR A 356 -22.89 -17.00 -13.45
C THR A 356 -22.03 -15.74 -13.23
N TRP A 357 -22.59 -14.71 -12.60
CA TRP A 357 -21.84 -13.51 -12.21
C TRP A 357 -20.72 -13.86 -11.24
N THR A 358 -21.06 -14.60 -10.16
CA THR A 358 -20.09 -14.97 -9.12
C THR A 358 -18.90 -15.72 -9.71
N ALA A 359 -19.16 -16.73 -10.55
CA ALA A 359 -18.13 -17.52 -11.17
C ALA A 359 -17.23 -16.70 -12.13
N LEU A 360 -17.83 -15.85 -12.98
CA LEU A 360 -17.08 -14.98 -13.88
C LEU A 360 -16.17 -13.98 -13.12
N LEU A 361 -16.68 -13.44 -12.01
CA LEU A 361 -15.92 -12.48 -11.19
C LEU A 361 -14.81 -13.15 -10.38
N ALA A 362 -14.94 -14.45 -10.10
CA ALA A 362 -13.95 -15.24 -9.38
C ALA A 362 -12.82 -15.80 -10.29
N GLU A 363 -12.95 -15.71 -11.64
CA GLU A 363 -11.93 -16.24 -12.56
C GLU A 363 -10.56 -15.57 -12.36
N GLY A 364 -9.49 -16.36 -12.33
CA GLY A 364 -8.10 -15.91 -12.21
C GLY A 364 -7.28 -16.75 -11.21
N SER A 365 -6.20 -16.20 -10.67
CA SER A 365 -5.42 -16.85 -9.61
C SER A 365 -6.20 -16.95 -8.31
N HIS A 366 -5.92 -17.97 -7.49
CA HIS A 366 -6.65 -18.26 -6.25
C HIS A 366 -5.73 -18.19 -5.03
N PRO A 367 -5.10 -17.02 -4.76
CA PRO A 367 -4.23 -16.91 -3.60
C PRO A 367 -5.04 -17.01 -2.31
N LEU A 368 -4.40 -17.46 -1.25
CA LEU A 368 -4.91 -17.28 0.10
C LEU A 368 -5.05 -15.80 0.37
N LEU A 369 -6.25 -15.37 0.88
CA LEU A 369 -6.48 -13.98 1.25
C LEU A 369 -7.03 -13.88 2.68
N LYS A 370 -6.48 -12.95 3.45
CA LYS A 370 -6.87 -12.64 4.83
C LYS A 370 -6.76 -11.15 5.12
N VAL A 371 -7.18 -10.72 6.29
CA VAL A 371 -7.12 -9.30 6.68
C VAL A 371 -5.71 -8.76 6.47
N GLY A 372 -5.61 -7.62 5.78
CA GLY A 372 -4.36 -6.99 5.40
C GLY A 372 -3.96 -7.18 3.94
N ASP A 373 -4.42 -8.24 3.28
CA ASP A 373 -4.10 -8.46 1.86
C ASP A 373 -4.76 -7.44 0.95
N THR A 374 -4.07 -7.10 -0.14
CA THR A 374 -4.47 -6.04 -1.08
C THR A 374 -4.34 -6.47 -2.53
N GLY A 375 -4.87 -5.66 -3.43
CA GLY A 375 -4.62 -5.75 -4.86
C GLY A 375 -5.71 -6.45 -5.68
N ALA A 376 -5.35 -6.84 -6.91
CA ALA A 376 -6.30 -7.35 -7.89
C ALA A 376 -7.06 -8.63 -7.46
N PRO A 377 -6.46 -9.59 -6.75
CA PRO A 377 -7.20 -10.75 -6.23
C PRO A 377 -8.28 -10.34 -5.22
N VAL A 378 -8.01 -9.32 -4.39
CA VAL A 378 -8.96 -8.82 -3.40
C VAL A 378 -10.14 -8.11 -4.09
N LEU A 379 -9.88 -7.29 -5.10
CA LEU A 379 -10.94 -6.68 -5.92
C LEU A 379 -11.86 -7.75 -6.53
N ARG A 380 -11.30 -8.83 -7.08
CA ARG A 380 -12.07 -9.96 -7.61
C ARG A 380 -12.93 -10.61 -6.54
N LEU A 381 -12.34 -10.90 -5.37
CA LEU A 381 -13.05 -11.46 -4.22
C LEU A 381 -14.23 -10.58 -3.82
N GLN A 382 -14.03 -9.28 -3.65
CA GLN A 382 -15.06 -8.34 -3.22
C GLN A 382 -16.21 -8.24 -4.23
N ARG A 383 -15.89 -8.24 -5.53
CA ARG A 383 -16.89 -8.33 -6.62
C ARG A 383 -17.67 -9.63 -6.57
N ALA A 384 -16.96 -10.75 -6.46
CA ALA A 384 -17.59 -12.08 -6.38
C ALA A 384 -18.49 -12.22 -5.14
N LEU A 385 -18.06 -11.73 -3.98
CA LEU A 385 -18.87 -11.70 -2.75
C LEU A 385 -20.11 -10.79 -2.90
N THR A 386 -19.98 -9.64 -3.56
CA THR A 386 -21.12 -8.75 -3.85
C THR A 386 -22.14 -9.46 -4.72
N ALA A 387 -21.70 -10.21 -5.73
CA ALA A 387 -22.59 -11.02 -6.57
C ALA A 387 -23.21 -12.18 -5.77
N ALA A 388 -22.39 -12.98 -5.10
CA ALA A 388 -22.81 -14.19 -4.37
C ALA A 388 -23.80 -13.90 -3.24
N LEU A 389 -23.53 -12.85 -2.45
CA LEU A 389 -24.38 -12.48 -1.32
C LEU A 389 -25.59 -11.63 -1.73
N GLY A 390 -25.61 -11.10 -2.97
CA GLY A 390 -26.68 -10.21 -3.45
C GLY A 390 -26.78 -8.87 -2.71
N ARG A 391 -25.74 -8.48 -2.02
CA ARG A 391 -25.61 -7.21 -1.28
C ARG A 391 -24.25 -6.58 -1.52
N HIS A 392 -24.19 -5.26 -1.44
CA HIS A 392 -22.95 -4.53 -1.63
C HIS A 392 -21.91 -4.93 -0.59
N THR A 393 -20.72 -5.31 -1.08
CA THR A 393 -19.49 -5.42 -0.31
C THR A 393 -18.59 -4.28 -0.80
N ARG A 394 -17.96 -3.55 0.09
CA ARG A 394 -17.03 -2.49 -0.32
C ARG A 394 -15.95 -3.10 -1.23
N ILE A 395 -15.76 -2.51 -2.41
CA ILE A 395 -14.82 -2.94 -3.43
C ILE A 395 -13.70 -1.88 -3.45
N ASP A 396 -12.69 -2.08 -2.59
CA ASP A 396 -11.56 -1.15 -2.40
C ASP A 396 -10.20 -1.83 -2.57
N GLY A 397 -10.20 -3.14 -2.83
CA GLY A 397 -8.97 -3.90 -3.01
C GLY A 397 -8.22 -4.21 -1.72
N VAL A 398 -8.83 -4.01 -0.53
CA VAL A 398 -8.24 -4.33 0.78
C VAL A 398 -9.11 -5.34 1.53
N VAL A 399 -8.54 -6.42 2.05
CA VAL A 399 -9.26 -7.35 2.93
C VAL A 399 -9.32 -6.75 4.33
N THR A 400 -10.35 -5.96 4.58
CA THR A 400 -10.62 -5.39 5.91
C THR A 400 -11.34 -6.40 6.82
N LYS A 401 -11.43 -6.09 8.13
CA LYS A 401 -12.30 -6.86 9.07
C LYS A 401 -13.74 -6.98 8.53
N GLN A 402 -14.22 -5.97 7.79
CA GLN A 402 -15.55 -6.02 7.15
C GLN A 402 -15.59 -7.00 5.95
N THR A 403 -14.54 -7.01 5.11
CA THR A 403 -14.40 -7.99 4.03
C THR A 403 -14.36 -9.42 4.60
N ALA A 404 -13.58 -9.66 5.63
CA ALA A 404 -13.53 -10.96 6.32
C ALA A 404 -14.89 -11.38 6.92
N LYS A 405 -15.69 -10.41 7.41
CA LYS A 405 -17.08 -10.67 7.85
C LYS A 405 -17.98 -11.12 6.68
N ALA A 406 -17.80 -10.54 5.49
CA ALA A 406 -18.51 -10.97 4.28
C ALA A 406 -18.07 -12.37 3.83
N VAL A 407 -16.77 -12.67 3.90
CA VAL A 407 -16.22 -14.01 3.65
C VAL A 407 -16.86 -15.04 4.59
N ARG A 408 -16.84 -14.78 5.91
CA ARG A 408 -17.51 -15.66 6.89
C ARG A 408 -18.99 -15.88 6.60
N ALA A 409 -19.70 -14.83 6.18
CA ALA A 409 -21.12 -14.97 5.79
C ALA A 409 -21.27 -15.88 4.57
N TYR A 410 -20.39 -15.73 3.56
CA TYR A 410 -20.39 -16.59 2.39
C TYR A 410 -20.03 -18.04 2.73
N GLN A 411 -18.96 -18.26 3.51
CA GLN A 411 -18.55 -19.60 3.97
C GLN A 411 -19.70 -20.36 4.64
N ARG A 412 -20.48 -19.69 5.52
CA ARG A 412 -21.67 -20.30 6.13
C ARG A 412 -22.70 -20.73 5.09
N THR A 413 -22.94 -19.95 4.04
CA THR A 413 -23.90 -20.33 2.98
C THR A 413 -23.43 -21.51 2.14
N GLN A 414 -22.12 -21.82 2.19
CA GLN A 414 -21.51 -22.92 1.46
C GLN A 414 -21.22 -24.13 2.36
N GLY A 415 -21.53 -24.09 3.66
CA GLY A 415 -21.17 -25.15 4.61
C GLY A 415 -19.68 -25.24 4.93
N LEU A 416 -18.92 -24.19 4.60
CA LEU A 416 -17.49 -24.09 4.94
C LEU A 416 -17.30 -23.50 6.34
N ALA A 417 -16.16 -23.83 6.99
CA ALA A 417 -15.76 -23.25 8.25
C ALA A 417 -15.68 -21.71 8.13
N PRO A 418 -16.39 -20.94 8.98
CA PRO A 418 -16.48 -19.48 8.85
C PRO A 418 -15.25 -18.78 9.43
N THR A 419 -14.07 -19.04 8.88
CA THR A 419 -12.78 -18.47 9.33
C THR A 419 -12.61 -16.99 8.95
N GLY A 420 -13.19 -16.58 7.82
CA GLY A 420 -12.95 -15.26 7.21
C GLY A 420 -11.70 -15.21 6.36
N VAL A 421 -10.99 -16.33 6.24
CA VAL A 421 -9.84 -16.51 5.33
C VAL A 421 -10.35 -17.12 4.03
N VAL A 422 -9.83 -16.68 2.91
CA VAL A 422 -10.17 -17.16 1.57
C VAL A 422 -9.12 -18.18 1.15
N THR A 423 -9.49 -19.44 1.20
CA THR A 423 -8.68 -20.58 0.77
C THR A 423 -9.12 -21.05 -0.62
N ASP A 424 -8.47 -22.05 -1.17
CA ASP A 424 -8.86 -22.71 -2.43
C ASP A 424 -10.30 -23.19 -2.40
N ASP A 425 -10.81 -23.69 -1.26
CA ASP A 425 -12.19 -24.12 -1.10
C ASP A 425 -13.19 -22.97 -1.28
N VAL A 426 -12.86 -21.79 -0.76
CA VAL A 426 -13.69 -20.59 -0.92
C VAL A 426 -13.70 -20.15 -2.39
N TRP A 427 -12.53 -20.17 -3.04
CA TRP A 427 -12.43 -19.86 -4.47
C TRP A 427 -13.17 -20.89 -5.33
N ALA A 428 -13.06 -22.18 -5.00
CA ALA A 428 -13.80 -23.25 -5.66
C ALA A 428 -15.31 -23.04 -5.52
N ALA A 429 -15.79 -22.76 -4.30
CA ALA A 429 -17.20 -22.46 -4.04
C ALA A 429 -17.71 -21.23 -4.79
N LEU A 430 -16.88 -20.20 -4.99
CA LEU A 430 -17.25 -19.00 -5.76
C LEU A 430 -17.36 -19.30 -7.28
N ARG A 431 -16.63 -20.30 -7.79
CA ARG A 431 -16.62 -20.66 -9.22
C ARG A 431 -17.64 -21.71 -9.62
N HIS A 432 -17.92 -22.68 -8.72
CA HIS A 432 -18.74 -23.84 -9.03
C HIS A 432 -19.98 -23.86 -8.13
N ARG A 433 -21.14 -23.87 -8.73
CA ARG A 433 -22.42 -24.19 -8.10
C ARG A 433 -23.32 -24.91 -9.05
#